data_d41a60d7445c705b9565c23126c83c01
#
_entry.id   d41a60d7445c705b9565c23126c83c01
#
_cell.length_a   1.000
_cell.length_b   1.000
_cell.length_c   1.000
_cell.angle_alpha   90.00
_cell.angle_beta   90.00
_cell.angle_gamma   90.00
#
_symmetry.space_group_name_H-M   'P 1'
#
loop_
_entity.id
_entity.type
_entity.pdbx_description
1 polymer ?
#
loop_
_entity_poly.entity_id
_entity_poly.type
_entity_poly.pdbx_seq_one_letter_code
_entity_poly.pdbx_strand_id
1 'polypeptide(L)'
;LINSLSVYARTNNYGFLETPFRKVVNGQVTEEIEYLSAIEESNNIIAQANSNLDENFRFTDTYVTCRQQGESGLFKPEEVQYMDISTQQVVSVAAALIPFLEHDDANRALMGANMQRQAVPTLRADKPLVGTGMEKPIALDSGVAIVAKRGGTVQYVDASRIVVKVNEDETIPGEAGIDIYNLIKYTRSNQNTCINQVPCVNLGEPVARGEILADGPSTDLGELALGQNIRVAFMPWNGYNFEDSMLVSERVVQEDRFTTIHIQELSCVARDTKLGAEEITADIPNVGESALSKLDESGIVYIGAEVKGGDILVGKVTPKGETQLTPEEKLLRAIFGEKASDVKDSSLRVPNGTSGTVIDVQVFTRDGVEKDKRAKEIEEMQLREAKKDLAEELEILEAGLFTRVRNLLIEGGVKESALDGVAREKWLEQTLEDEAKQNQLEQLAEQHEELRKEFERKLEIKRNKIIQGDDLAPGVLKVVK
;
A
#
# COMPACT_ATOMS: atom_id res chain seq x y z
N LEU A 1 12.62 -12.86 25.30
CA LEU A 1 12.33 -13.11 23.87
C LEU A 1 10.84 -12.96 23.52
N ILE A 2 9.94 -13.40 24.39
CA ILE A 2 8.49 -13.25 24.15
C ILE A 2 8.12 -11.76 24.07
N ASN A 3 8.65 -10.93 24.96
CA ASN A 3 8.36 -9.50 24.99
C ASN A 3 8.96 -8.73 23.81
N SER A 4 10.11 -9.18 23.27
CA SER A 4 10.70 -8.57 22.07
C SER A 4 9.86 -8.76 20.81
N LEU A 5 8.96 -9.75 20.80
CA LEU A 5 8.01 -10.02 19.71
C LEU A 5 6.61 -9.49 20.02
N SER A 6 6.46 -8.75 21.12
CA SER A 6 5.16 -8.24 21.55
C SER A 6 4.62 -7.12 20.69
N VAL A 7 3.34 -6.81 20.91
CA VAL A 7 2.61 -5.71 20.25
C VAL A 7 3.31 -4.35 20.39
N TYR A 8 4.00 -4.10 21.50
CA TYR A 8 4.66 -2.83 21.79
C TYR A 8 6.15 -2.79 21.41
N ALA A 9 6.67 -3.85 20.78
CA ALA A 9 8.07 -3.90 20.38
C ALA A 9 8.38 -2.86 19.29
N ARG A 10 9.47 -2.15 19.44
CA ARG A 10 10.02 -1.22 18.45
C ARG A 10 11.50 -1.52 18.21
N THR A 11 12.04 -0.99 17.14
CA THR A 11 13.49 -1.04 16.87
C THR A 11 14.18 0.22 17.41
N ASN A 12 15.33 0.06 18.04
CA ASN A 12 16.18 1.18 18.44
C ASN A 12 17.05 1.64 17.25
N ASN A 13 17.84 2.70 17.45
CA ASN A 13 18.75 3.25 16.44
C ASN A 13 19.82 2.25 15.96
N TYR A 14 20.08 1.18 16.72
CA TYR A 14 21.04 0.12 16.39
C TYR A 14 20.37 -1.10 15.74
N GLY A 15 19.05 -1.09 15.54
CA GLY A 15 18.29 -2.20 14.97
C GLY A 15 17.91 -3.32 15.95
N PHE A 16 18.15 -3.16 17.27
CA PHE A 16 17.68 -4.11 18.28
C PHE A 16 16.23 -3.85 18.65
N LEU A 17 15.50 -4.92 18.96
CA LEU A 17 14.14 -4.83 19.45
C LEU A 17 14.12 -4.43 20.93
N GLU A 18 13.29 -3.45 21.25
CA GLU A 18 13.05 -2.94 22.59
C GLU A 18 11.57 -2.98 22.90
N THR A 19 11.20 -3.22 24.16
CA THR A 19 9.85 -3.16 24.68
C THR A 19 9.75 -2.19 25.84
N PRO A 20 8.61 -1.49 26.00
CA PRO A 20 8.43 -0.53 27.09
C PRO A 20 8.03 -1.21 28.40
N PHE A 21 8.55 -0.70 29.50
CA PHE A 21 8.23 -1.12 30.87
C PHE A 21 8.07 0.09 31.77
N ARG A 22 7.22 -0.04 32.80
CA ARG A 22 7.11 0.96 33.87
C ARG A 22 8.19 0.70 34.91
N LYS A 23 8.90 1.74 35.27
CA LYS A 23 9.92 1.66 36.33
C LYS A 23 9.28 1.54 37.70
N VAL A 24 9.81 0.66 38.55
CA VAL A 24 9.38 0.48 39.92
C VAL A 24 10.51 0.92 40.87
N VAL A 25 10.18 1.76 41.84
CA VAL A 25 11.10 2.23 42.86
C VAL A 25 10.53 1.94 44.24
N ASN A 26 11.24 1.11 45.01
CA ASN A 26 10.82 0.73 46.37
C ASN A 26 9.37 0.22 46.49
N GLY A 27 8.95 -0.62 45.55
CA GLY A 27 7.61 -1.19 45.53
C GLY A 27 6.51 -0.23 45.05
N GLN A 28 6.87 0.92 44.53
CA GLN A 28 5.95 1.88 43.92
C GLN A 28 6.20 1.97 42.41
N VAL A 29 5.16 1.78 41.62
CA VAL A 29 5.19 1.89 40.17
C VAL A 29 5.17 3.37 39.80
N THR A 30 6.15 3.82 39.00
CA THR A 30 6.23 5.19 38.51
C THR A 30 5.54 5.32 37.13
N GLU A 31 5.27 6.54 36.72
CA GLU A 31 4.77 6.82 35.36
C GLU A 31 5.90 6.85 34.31
N GLU A 32 7.15 6.72 34.75
CA GLU A 32 8.32 6.70 33.88
C GLU A 32 8.35 5.39 33.10
N ILE A 33 8.41 5.51 31.77
CA ILE A 33 8.48 4.38 30.83
C ILE A 33 9.89 4.29 30.29
N GLU A 34 10.53 3.15 30.50
CA GLU A 34 11.84 2.84 29.94
C GLU A 34 11.71 1.71 28.91
N TYR A 35 12.47 1.80 27.82
CA TYR A 35 12.51 0.77 26.80
C TYR A 35 13.72 -0.13 27.05
N LEU A 36 13.48 -1.41 27.24
CA LEU A 36 14.50 -2.41 27.51
C LEU A 36 14.68 -3.36 26.33
N SER A 37 15.94 -3.66 26.02
CA SER A 37 16.29 -4.74 25.09
C SER A 37 16.12 -6.10 25.78
N ALA A 38 16.15 -7.20 24.99
CA ALA A 38 16.00 -8.55 25.52
C ALA A 38 17.11 -8.94 26.54
N ILE A 39 18.30 -8.37 26.40
CA ILE A 39 19.44 -8.62 27.33
C ILE A 39 19.20 -7.91 28.67
N GLU A 40 18.74 -6.67 28.62
CA GLU A 40 18.41 -5.88 29.81
C GLU A 40 17.20 -6.46 30.53
N GLU A 41 16.16 -6.87 29.77
CA GLU A 41 14.99 -7.54 30.31
C GLU A 41 15.34 -8.80 31.14
N SER A 42 16.27 -9.63 30.63
CA SER A 42 16.64 -10.87 31.31
C SER A 42 17.38 -10.64 32.65
N ASN A 43 18.02 -9.50 32.82
CA ASN A 43 18.75 -9.18 34.04
C ASN A 43 17.89 -8.58 35.17
N ASN A 44 16.67 -8.14 34.84
CA ASN A 44 15.77 -7.43 35.73
C ASN A 44 14.59 -8.30 36.19
N ILE A 45 14.07 -7.99 37.39
CA ILE A 45 12.85 -8.60 37.92
C ILE A 45 11.65 -7.76 37.46
N ILE A 46 10.76 -8.36 36.68
CA ILE A 46 9.64 -7.67 36.04
C ILE A 46 8.32 -8.23 36.54
N ALA A 47 7.50 -7.36 37.14
CA ALA A 47 6.15 -7.70 37.60
C ALA A 47 5.15 -7.77 36.44
N GLN A 48 4.14 -8.61 36.60
CA GLN A 48 3.04 -8.70 35.62
C GLN A 48 2.11 -7.48 35.71
N ALA A 49 1.54 -7.08 34.59
CA ALA A 49 0.64 -5.93 34.47
C ALA A 49 -0.67 -6.07 35.28
N ASN A 50 -1.08 -7.31 35.62
CA ASN A 50 -2.29 -7.63 36.42
C ASN A 50 -2.02 -7.64 37.91
N SER A 51 -0.83 -7.26 38.38
CA SER A 51 -0.54 -7.19 39.82
C SER A 51 -1.41 -6.14 40.49
N ASN A 52 -1.89 -6.45 41.73
CA ASN A 52 -2.75 -5.55 42.50
C ASN A 52 -1.96 -4.32 42.98
N LEU A 53 -2.46 -3.15 42.63
CA LEU A 53 -1.88 -1.86 43.04
C LEU A 53 -2.90 -1.08 43.90
N ASP A 54 -2.38 -0.32 44.85
CA ASP A 54 -3.13 0.65 45.64
C ASP A 54 -3.33 1.98 44.85
N GLU A 55 -4.17 2.88 45.36
CA GLU A 55 -4.40 4.22 44.83
C GLU A 55 -3.08 5.02 44.58
N ASN A 56 -2.06 4.71 45.37
CA ASN A 56 -0.72 5.31 45.25
C ASN A 56 0.25 4.53 44.36
N PHE A 57 -0.25 3.63 43.51
CA PHE A 57 0.54 2.75 42.66
C PHE A 57 1.56 1.88 43.38
N ARG A 58 1.28 1.47 44.64
CA ARG A 58 2.10 0.50 45.38
C ARG A 58 1.50 -0.89 45.31
N PHE A 59 2.36 -1.90 45.29
CA PHE A 59 1.90 -3.29 45.35
C PHE A 59 1.25 -3.55 46.69
N THR A 60 0.03 -4.11 46.67
CA THR A 60 -0.73 -4.47 47.89
C THR A 60 -0.38 -5.85 48.41
N ASP A 61 0.11 -6.73 47.53
CA ASP A 61 0.38 -8.12 47.86
C ASP A 61 1.78 -8.27 48.53
N THR A 62 1.89 -9.16 49.49
CA THR A 62 3.14 -9.46 50.19
C THR A 62 4.19 -10.07 49.24
N TYR A 63 3.74 -10.80 48.23
CA TYR A 63 4.55 -11.38 47.18
C TYR A 63 3.88 -11.11 45.83
N VAL A 64 4.67 -10.63 44.88
CA VAL A 64 4.21 -10.31 43.54
C VAL A 64 4.72 -11.36 42.54
N THR A 65 3.87 -11.77 41.62
CA THR A 65 4.27 -12.67 40.55
C THR A 65 5.10 -11.91 39.53
N CYS A 66 6.35 -12.29 39.42
CA CYS A 66 7.32 -11.66 38.51
C CYS A 66 8.00 -12.71 37.62
N ARG A 67 8.67 -12.23 36.60
CA ARG A 67 9.58 -13.05 35.77
C ARG A 67 11.00 -12.52 35.87
N GLN A 68 11.93 -13.44 35.85
CA GLN A 68 13.37 -13.19 35.79
C GLN A 68 14.02 -14.28 34.93
N GLN A 69 14.87 -13.92 34.00
CA GLN A 69 15.56 -14.86 33.09
C GLN A 69 14.65 -15.87 32.36
N GLY A 70 13.38 -15.50 32.12
CA GLY A 70 12.37 -16.37 31.49
C GLY A 70 11.64 -17.33 32.43
N GLU A 71 11.97 -17.36 33.72
CA GLU A 71 11.27 -18.12 34.75
C GLU A 71 10.32 -17.23 35.55
N SER A 72 9.15 -17.78 35.92
CA SER A 72 8.18 -17.09 36.77
C SER A 72 8.44 -17.44 38.23
N GLY A 73 8.45 -16.44 39.10
CA GLY A 73 8.67 -16.60 40.53
C GLY A 73 7.86 -15.59 41.35
N LEU A 74 7.82 -15.80 42.67
CA LEU A 74 7.25 -14.86 43.62
C LEU A 74 8.35 -14.08 44.30
N PHE A 75 8.29 -12.75 44.16
CA PHE A 75 9.29 -11.81 44.67
C PHE A 75 8.65 -10.80 45.61
N LYS A 76 9.41 -10.21 46.51
CA LYS A 76 8.96 -9.13 47.35
C LYS A 76 8.82 -7.84 46.54
N PRO A 77 7.81 -6.96 46.83
CA PRO A 77 7.65 -5.70 46.16
C PRO A 77 8.88 -4.81 46.06
N GLU A 78 9.76 -4.89 47.07
CA GLU A 78 11.01 -4.12 47.14
C GLU A 78 12.09 -4.58 46.11
N GLU A 79 12.00 -5.86 45.71
CA GLU A 79 12.96 -6.47 44.75
C GLU A 79 12.57 -6.22 43.29
N VAL A 80 11.34 -5.77 43.04
CA VAL A 80 10.79 -5.56 41.70
C VAL A 80 11.36 -4.27 41.12
N GLN A 81 11.94 -4.36 39.93
CA GLN A 81 12.57 -3.23 39.24
C GLN A 81 11.69 -2.62 38.15
N TYR A 82 10.93 -3.43 37.47
CA TYR A 82 10.02 -3.02 36.40
C TYR A 82 8.68 -3.74 36.46
N MET A 83 7.70 -3.16 35.80
CA MET A 83 6.36 -3.73 35.64
C MET A 83 5.95 -3.64 34.18
N ASP A 84 5.24 -4.65 33.67
CA ASP A 84 4.64 -4.63 32.34
C ASP A 84 3.62 -3.50 32.22
N ILE A 85 3.53 -2.89 31.03
CA ILE A 85 2.56 -1.82 30.77
C ILE A 85 1.16 -2.39 30.67
N SER A 86 1.01 -3.52 29.98
CA SER A 86 -0.28 -4.17 29.72
C SER A 86 -0.12 -5.69 29.69
N THR A 87 -1.21 -6.40 29.98
CA THR A 87 -1.27 -7.86 29.84
C THR A 87 -1.06 -8.32 28.39
N GLN A 88 -1.37 -7.49 27.41
CA GLN A 88 -1.17 -7.75 25.98
C GLN A 88 0.32 -7.76 25.59
N GLN A 89 1.20 -7.23 26.42
CA GLN A 89 2.64 -7.18 26.15
C GLN A 89 3.28 -8.58 26.08
N VAL A 90 2.69 -9.60 26.64
CA VAL A 90 3.21 -10.97 26.62
C VAL A 90 2.79 -11.77 25.40
N VAL A 91 1.87 -11.28 24.59
CA VAL A 91 1.36 -11.95 23.39
C VAL A 91 1.86 -11.28 22.11
N SER A 92 1.84 -12.03 21.01
CA SER A 92 2.16 -11.49 19.68
C SER A 92 1.06 -10.56 19.16
N VAL A 93 1.37 -9.77 18.12
CA VAL A 93 0.39 -8.88 17.46
C VAL A 93 -0.86 -9.62 17.03
N ALA A 94 -0.73 -10.78 16.37
CA ALA A 94 -1.88 -11.56 15.91
C ALA A 94 -2.72 -12.10 17.07
N ALA A 95 -2.09 -12.59 18.13
CA ALA A 95 -2.80 -13.07 19.32
C ALA A 95 -3.49 -11.93 20.08
N ALA A 96 -2.92 -10.74 20.10
CA ALA A 96 -3.51 -9.56 20.74
C ALA A 96 -4.80 -9.06 20.06
N LEU A 97 -5.06 -9.48 18.83
CA LEU A 97 -6.29 -9.17 18.09
C LEU A 97 -7.45 -10.14 18.35
N ILE A 98 -7.21 -11.24 19.08
CA ILE A 98 -8.24 -12.23 19.38
C ILE A 98 -9.04 -11.76 20.60
N PRO A 99 -10.33 -11.44 20.45
CA PRO A 99 -11.17 -11.10 21.60
C PRO A 99 -11.40 -12.34 22.48
N PHE A 100 -11.44 -12.15 23.81
CA PHE A 100 -11.60 -13.22 24.79
C PHE A 100 -10.56 -14.34 24.69
N LEU A 101 -9.32 -13.99 24.36
CA LEU A 101 -8.22 -14.95 24.19
C LEU A 101 -8.03 -15.86 25.43
N GLU A 102 -8.27 -15.34 26.64
CA GLU A 102 -8.16 -16.05 27.90
C GLU A 102 -9.14 -17.23 28.05
N HIS A 103 -10.19 -17.27 27.24
CA HIS A 103 -11.19 -18.34 27.22
C HIS A 103 -10.92 -19.40 26.15
N ASP A 104 -9.92 -19.18 25.29
CA ASP A 104 -9.58 -20.07 24.18
C ASP A 104 -8.48 -21.05 24.58
N ASP A 105 -8.56 -22.29 24.06
CA ASP A 105 -7.47 -23.25 24.14
C ASP A 105 -6.28 -22.77 23.32
N ALA A 106 -5.05 -23.02 23.81
CA ALA A 106 -3.82 -22.57 23.16
C ALA A 106 -3.69 -23.06 21.71
N ASN A 107 -4.12 -24.28 21.40
CA ASN A 107 -4.08 -24.84 20.04
C ASN A 107 -5.03 -24.08 19.12
N ARG A 108 -6.24 -23.77 19.58
CA ARG A 108 -7.22 -22.99 18.78
C ARG A 108 -6.82 -21.54 18.61
N ALA A 109 -6.26 -20.91 19.63
CA ALA A 109 -5.69 -19.57 19.53
C ALA A 109 -4.54 -19.49 18.50
N LEU A 110 -3.66 -20.50 18.47
CA LEU A 110 -2.59 -20.61 17.48
C LEU A 110 -3.16 -20.71 16.05
N MET A 111 -4.17 -21.57 15.84
CA MET A 111 -4.83 -21.70 14.54
C MET A 111 -5.47 -20.39 14.11
N GLY A 112 -6.21 -19.72 15.01
CA GLY A 112 -6.84 -18.43 14.76
C GLY A 112 -5.83 -17.34 14.41
N ALA A 113 -4.75 -17.22 15.17
CA ALA A 113 -3.67 -16.26 14.91
C ALA A 113 -3.02 -16.48 13.54
N ASN A 114 -2.83 -17.74 13.14
CA ASN A 114 -2.30 -18.08 11.82
C ASN A 114 -3.29 -17.73 10.70
N MET A 115 -4.59 -17.97 10.89
CA MET A 115 -5.64 -17.65 9.92
C MET A 115 -5.80 -16.14 9.71
N GLN A 116 -5.67 -15.31 10.75
CA GLN A 116 -5.68 -13.85 10.61
C GLN A 116 -4.63 -13.34 9.63
N ARG A 117 -3.44 -13.93 9.61
CA ARG A 117 -2.37 -13.57 8.68
C ARG A 117 -2.63 -13.97 7.22
N GLN A 118 -3.61 -14.82 6.97
CA GLN A 118 -4.02 -15.30 5.64
C GLN A 118 -5.29 -14.60 5.14
N ALA A 119 -5.81 -13.62 5.89
CA ALA A 119 -7.01 -12.90 5.52
C ALA A 119 -6.81 -12.12 4.20
N VAL A 120 -7.78 -12.25 3.30
CA VAL A 120 -7.80 -11.56 2.02
C VAL A 120 -8.65 -10.30 2.15
N PRO A 121 -8.20 -9.13 1.66
CA PRO A 121 -9.00 -7.92 1.66
C PRO A 121 -10.32 -8.12 0.91
N THR A 122 -11.42 -7.80 1.57
CA THR A 122 -12.76 -7.84 0.97
C THR A 122 -13.04 -6.55 0.19
N LEU A 123 -14.03 -6.60 -0.70
CA LEU A 123 -14.46 -5.45 -1.50
C LEU A 123 -14.87 -4.26 -0.61
N ARG A 124 -15.57 -4.55 0.49
CA ARG A 124 -15.90 -3.59 1.54
C ARG A 124 -15.33 -4.09 2.85
N ALA A 125 -14.51 -3.28 3.48
CA ALA A 125 -14.06 -3.55 4.84
C ALA A 125 -15.22 -3.27 5.83
N ASP A 126 -15.29 -4.06 6.90
CA ASP A 126 -16.27 -3.91 7.97
C ASP A 126 -15.55 -4.09 9.32
N LYS A 127 -15.44 -3.00 10.08
CA LYS A 127 -14.74 -3.05 11.36
C LYS A 127 -15.43 -4.00 12.34
N PRO A 128 -14.66 -4.74 13.16
CA PRO A 128 -15.22 -5.67 14.10
C PRO A 128 -16.07 -4.96 15.16
N LEU A 129 -17.27 -5.52 15.46
CA LEU A 129 -18.14 -5.02 16.53
C LEU A 129 -17.55 -5.35 17.91
N VAL A 130 -16.81 -6.45 18.01
CA VAL A 130 -16.10 -6.87 19.21
C VAL A 130 -14.61 -6.93 18.89
N GLY A 131 -13.84 -6.13 19.57
CA GLY A 131 -12.40 -6.00 19.34
C GLY A 131 -11.63 -5.91 20.65
N THR A 132 -10.32 -5.86 20.55
CA THR A 132 -9.39 -5.78 21.70
C THR A 132 -8.85 -4.37 21.95
N GLY A 133 -9.16 -3.40 21.09
CA GLY A 133 -8.60 -2.06 21.10
C GLY A 133 -7.23 -1.94 20.44
N MET A 134 -6.63 -3.04 19.97
CA MET A 134 -5.36 -3.04 19.24
C MET A 134 -5.53 -2.84 17.74
N GLU A 135 -6.73 -2.89 17.22
CA GLU A 135 -7.04 -2.75 15.79
C GLU A 135 -6.56 -1.40 15.24
N LYS A 136 -6.82 -0.33 15.98
CA LYS A 136 -6.44 1.03 15.57
C LYS A 136 -4.93 1.27 15.59
N PRO A 137 -4.18 1.01 16.68
CA PRO A 137 -2.73 1.13 16.70
C PRO A 137 -2.05 0.30 15.61
N ILE A 138 -2.50 -0.93 15.38
CA ILE A 138 -1.91 -1.83 14.39
C ILE A 138 -2.15 -1.29 12.97
N ALA A 139 -3.34 -0.81 12.65
CA ALA A 139 -3.64 -0.22 11.35
C ALA A 139 -2.79 1.03 11.08
N LEU A 140 -2.59 1.89 12.08
CA LEU A 140 -1.74 3.08 11.99
C LEU A 140 -0.27 2.71 11.77
N ASP A 141 0.27 1.82 12.61
CA ASP A 141 1.69 1.48 12.59
C ASP A 141 2.08 0.61 11.38
N SER A 142 1.12 -0.10 10.79
CA SER A 142 1.36 -0.88 9.57
C SER A 142 1.68 -0.03 8.34
N GLY A 143 1.37 1.27 8.36
CA GLY A 143 1.56 2.17 7.23
C GLY A 143 0.60 1.91 6.06
N VAL A 144 -0.42 1.08 6.24
CA VAL A 144 -1.45 0.79 5.22
C VAL A 144 -2.43 1.94 5.09
N ALA A 145 -2.80 2.55 6.21
CA ALA A 145 -3.60 3.77 6.26
C ALA A 145 -2.70 5.01 6.11
N ILE A 146 -3.19 6.03 5.43
CA ILE A 146 -2.49 7.31 5.32
C ILE A 146 -2.90 8.19 6.49
N VAL A 147 -1.89 8.70 7.21
CA VAL A 147 -2.07 9.58 8.35
C VAL A 147 -1.53 10.98 8.07
N ALA A 148 -2.15 11.99 8.68
CA ALA A 148 -1.69 13.36 8.58
C ALA A 148 -0.33 13.55 9.27
N LYS A 149 0.66 14.04 8.54
CA LYS A 149 1.99 14.35 9.08
C LYS A 149 1.96 15.57 9.99
N ARG A 150 1.12 16.53 9.65
CA ARG A 150 0.90 17.81 10.35
C ARG A 150 -0.59 18.11 10.44
N GLY A 151 -0.99 18.89 11.43
CA GLY A 151 -2.36 19.37 11.54
C GLY A 151 -2.69 20.43 10.50
N GLY A 152 -3.96 20.45 10.06
CA GLY A 152 -4.37 21.40 9.03
C GLY A 152 -5.84 21.29 8.67
N THR A 153 -6.19 21.87 7.53
CA THR A 153 -7.54 21.82 6.96
C THR A 153 -7.48 21.19 5.57
N VAL A 154 -8.37 20.27 5.29
CA VAL A 154 -8.45 19.59 3.99
C VAL A 154 -8.96 20.57 2.94
N GLN A 155 -8.12 20.91 1.96
CA GLN A 155 -8.45 21.83 0.86
C GLN A 155 -9.04 21.10 -0.35
N TYR A 156 -8.58 19.90 -0.63
CA TYR A 156 -8.98 19.15 -1.81
C TYR A 156 -8.94 17.65 -1.53
N VAL A 157 -9.94 16.93 -2.00
CA VAL A 157 -10.04 15.47 -1.88
C VAL A 157 -10.54 14.91 -3.19
N ASP A 158 -9.79 13.98 -3.76
CA ASP A 158 -10.26 13.14 -4.85
C ASP A 158 -9.84 11.67 -4.63
N ALA A 159 -10.14 10.81 -5.58
CA ALA A 159 -9.80 9.40 -5.49
C ALA A 159 -8.29 9.13 -5.53
N SER A 160 -7.49 10.05 -6.05
CA SER A 160 -6.05 9.89 -6.28
C SER A 160 -5.19 10.64 -5.27
N ARG A 161 -5.70 11.73 -4.70
CA ARG A 161 -4.91 12.59 -3.80
C ARG A 161 -5.76 13.33 -2.77
N ILE A 162 -5.15 13.65 -1.65
CA ILE A 162 -5.68 14.51 -0.60
C ILE A 162 -4.70 15.67 -0.40
N VAL A 163 -5.20 16.89 -0.37
CA VAL A 163 -4.39 18.10 -0.16
C VAL A 163 -4.81 18.75 1.16
N VAL A 164 -3.88 18.90 2.07
CA VAL A 164 -4.08 19.48 3.39
C VAL A 164 -3.30 20.80 3.48
N LYS A 165 -4.00 21.88 3.77
CA LYS A 165 -3.36 23.15 4.15
C LYS A 165 -2.96 23.05 5.61
N VAL A 166 -1.67 23.10 5.87
CA VAL A 166 -1.08 22.99 7.22
C VAL A 166 -1.40 24.23 8.05
N ASN A 167 -1.61 24.04 9.35
CA ASN A 167 -1.79 25.15 10.29
C ASN A 167 -0.53 26.01 10.37
N GLU A 168 -0.70 27.29 10.60
CA GLU A 168 0.41 28.25 10.66
C GLU A 168 1.41 27.91 11.76
N ASP A 169 0.93 27.38 12.89
CA ASP A 169 1.75 26.99 14.04
C ASP A 169 2.68 25.79 13.77
N GLU A 170 2.30 24.90 12.83
CA GLU A 170 3.09 23.72 12.46
C GLU A 170 3.89 23.91 11.16
N THR A 171 3.78 25.08 10.54
CA THR A 171 4.47 25.37 9.28
C THR A 171 5.84 25.95 9.55
N ILE A 172 6.88 25.37 8.94
CA ILE A 172 8.25 25.88 9.02
C ILE A 172 8.35 27.15 8.14
N PRO A 173 9.05 28.21 8.60
CA PRO A 173 9.34 29.37 7.76
C PRO A 173 10.03 28.92 6.45
N GLY A 174 9.55 29.44 5.32
CA GLY A 174 10.10 29.08 4.01
C GLY A 174 9.41 27.87 3.32
N GLU A 175 8.46 27.16 3.94
CA GLU A 175 7.69 26.10 3.30
C GLU A 175 6.37 26.58 2.67
N ALA A 176 5.89 25.88 1.65
CA ALA A 176 4.62 26.18 0.98
C ALA A 176 3.38 26.05 1.92
N GLY A 177 3.52 25.31 3.03
CA GLY A 177 2.44 25.08 3.98
C GLY A 177 1.30 24.21 3.45
N ILE A 178 1.59 23.35 2.46
CA ILE A 178 0.66 22.41 1.88
C ILE A 178 1.29 21.03 1.89
N ASP A 179 0.54 20.03 2.37
CA ASP A 179 0.89 18.63 2.32
C ASP A 179 0.01 17.92 1.29
N ILE A 180 0.64 17.22 0.35
CA ILE A 180 -0.04 16.41 -0.68
C ILE A 180 0.17 14.93 -0.34
N TYR A 181 -0.95 14.20 -0.24
CA TYR A 181 -0.98 12.76 0.01
C TYR A 181 -1.53 12.05 -1.22
N ASN A 182 -0.67 11.33 -1.95
CA ASN A 182 -1.06 10.55 -3.10
C ASN A 182 -1.55 9.17 -2.64
N LEU A 183 -2.73 8.75 -3.13
CA LEU A 183 -3.37 7.50 -2.77
C LEU A 183 -2.98 6.39 -3.75
N ILE A 184 -2.71 5.21 -3.22
CA ILE A 184 -2.45 4.02 -4.02
C ILE A 184 -3.78 3.46 -4.51
N LYS A 185 -3.94 3.31 -5.83
CA LYS A 185 -5.18 2.84 -6.45
C LYS A 185 -4.96 1.53 -7.21
N TYR A 186 -5.71 0.50 -6.84
CA TYR A 186 -5.81 -0.78 -7.55
C TYR A 186 -4.48 -1.39 -8.00
N THR A 187 -3.51 -1.41 -7.10
CA THR A 187 -2.21 -2.05 -7.35
C THR A 187 -2.20 -3.50 -6.89
N ARG A 188 -1.36 -4.31 -7.54
CA ARG A 188 -1.18 -5.71 -7.18
C ARG A 188 -0.25 -5.85 -5.98
N SER A 189 -0.67 -6.62 -4.97
CA SER A 189 0.22 -7.08 -3.90
C SER A 189 1.02 -8.33 -4.33
N ASN A 190 2.03 -8.71 -3.54
CA ASN A 190 2.82 -9.93 -3.79
C ASN A 190 1.97 -11.21 -3.79
N GLN A 191 0.82 -11.21 -3.10
CA GLN A 191 -0.14 -12.32 -3.03
C GLN A 191 -1.28 -12.19 -4.05
N ASN A 192 -1.14 -11.34 -5.05
CA ASN A 192 -2.16 -11.05 -6.08
C ASN A 192 -3.45 -10.43 -5.52
N THR A 193 -3.43 -9.88 -4.32
CA THR A 193 -4.56 -9.14 -3.74
C THR A 193 -4.56 -7.69 -4.21
N CYS A 194 -5.71 -7.04 -4.14
CA CYS A 194 -5.86 -5.64 -4.53
C CYS A 194 -5.46 -4.71 -3.38
N ILE A 195 -4.54 -3.80 -3.64
CA ILE A 195 -4.21 -2.69 -2.75
C ILE A 195 -4.92 -1.46 -3.29
N ASN A 196 -5.85 -0.91 -2.52
CA ASN A 196 -6.60 0.29 -2.86
C ASN A 196 -6.80 1.14 -1.61
N GLN A 197 -6.54 2.44 -1.72
CA GLN A 197 -6.75 3.38 -0.63
C GLN A 197 -7.94 4.28 -0.93
N VAL A 198 -8.77 4.50 0.09
CA VAL A 198 -10.01 5.27 -0.01
C VAL A 198 -9.96 6.42 0.98
N PRO A 199 -10.19 7.68 0.57
CA PRO A 199 -10.19 8.82 1.49
C PRO A 199 -11.35 8.70 2.48
N CYS A 200 -11.07 9.04 3.76
CA CYS A 200 -12.05 9.05 4.85
C CYS A 200 -12.47 10.45 5.26
N VAL A 201 -11.76 11.49 4.76
CA VAL A 201 -11.97 12.88 5.12
C VAL A 201 -12.77 13.62 4.07
N ASN A 202 -13.46 14.68 4.49
CA ASN A 202 -14.26 15.54 3.63
C ASN A 202 -13.58 16.89 3.38
N LEU A 203 -13.98 17.56 2.31
CA LEU A 203 -13.51 18.90 2.00
C LEU A 203 -13.83 19.88 3.14
N GLY A 204 -12.83 20.67 3.57
CA GLY A 204 -12.98 21.66 4.64
C GLY A 204 -12.90 21.11 6.05
N GLU A 205 -12.69 19.82 6.24
CA GLU A 205 -12.56 19.19 7.54
C GLU A 205 -11.22 19.53 8.19
N PRO A 206 -11.19 19.95 9.47
CA PRO A 206 -9.95 20.13 10.19
C PRO A 206 -9.39 18.76 10.60
N VAL A 207 -8.11 18.56 10.39
CA VAL A 207 -7.40 17.32 10.73
C VAL A 207 -6.25 17.60 11.68
N ALA A 208 -6.10 16.75 12.69
CA ALA A 208 -4.99 16.82 13.64
C ALA A 208 -3.80 15.98 13.13
N ARG A 209 -2.61 16.28 13.66
CA ARG A 209 -1.42 15.46 13.41
C ARG A 209 -1.64 14.01 13.87
N GLY A 210 -1.36 13.04 13.00
CA GLY A 210 -1.56 11.61 13.26
C GLY A 210 -2.99 11.12 13.03
N GLU A 211 -3.90 11.97 12.56
CA GLU A 211 -5.26 11.60 12.18
C GLU A 211 -5.26 10.88 10.83
N ILE A 212 -6.21 9.95 10.66
CA ILE A 212 -6.30 9.12 9.47
C ILE A 212 -6.98 9.90 8.35
N LEU A 213 -6.32 9.98 7.21
CA LEU A 213 -6.80 10.65 6.01
C LEU A 213 -7.43 9.67 5.03
N ALA A 214 -6.85 8.48 4.90
CA ALA A 214 -7.34 7.46 3.99
C ALA A 214 -7.16 6.05 4.57
N ASP A 215 -8.17 5.21 4.36
CA ASP A 215 -8.13 3.79 4.69
C ASP A 215 -7.40 3.01 3.60
N GLY A 216 -6.63 2.00 4.02
CA GLY A 216 -6.00 1.03 3.14
C GLY A 216 -6.83 -0.25 2.96
N PRO A 217 -6.25 -1.29 2.35
CA PRO A 217 -6.89 -2.60 2.28
C PRO A 217 -7.10 -3.18 3.68
N SER A 218 -8.25 -3.82 3.91
CA SER A 218 -8.65 -4.40 5.19
C SER A 218 -8.64 -3.40 6.36
N THR A 219 -8.96 -2.15 6.12
CA THR A 219 -9.15 -1.12 7.15
C THR A 219 -10.49 -0.41 6.96
N ASP A 220 -11.12 -0.02 8.05
CA ASP A 220 -12.38 0.72 8.08
C ASP A 220 -12.30 1.79 9.16
N LEU A 221 -12.40 3.07 8.75
CA LEU A 221 -12.23 4.25 9.61
C LEU A 221 -10.96 4.18 10.49
N GLY A 222 -9.88 3.66 9.91
CA GLY A 222 -8.59 3.51 10.55
C GLY A 222 -8.48 2.37 11.55
N GLU A 223 -9.45 1.49 11.62
CA GLU A 223 -9.39 0.26 12.39
C GLU A 223 -9.17 -0.93 11.48
N LEU A 224 -8.42 -1.92 11.94
CA LEU A 224 -8.16 -3.14 11.19
C LEU A 224 -9.45 -3.95 11.03
N ALA A 225 -9.82 -4.25 9.79
CA ALA A 225 -11.04 -4.96 9.41
C ALA A 225 -10.68 -6.16 8.53
N LEU A 226 -10.33 -7.30 9.14
CA LEU A 226 -9.87 -8.50 8.42
C LEU A 226 -11.01 -9.37 7.87
N GLY A 227 -12.25 -9.08 8.20
CA GLY A 227 -13.40 -9.90 7.83
C GLY A 227 -14.69 -9.11 7.78
N GLN A 228 -15.80 -9.79 8.04
CA GLN A 228 -17.17 -9.27 8.00
C GLN A 228 -17.93 -9.60 9.27
N ASN A 229 -18.81 -8.71 9.72
CA ASN A 229 -19.71 -9.00 10.83
C ASN A 229 -20.93 -9.76 10.31
N ILE A 230 -21.16 -10.97 10.84
CA ILE A 230 -22.23 -11.86 10.41
C ILE A 230 -23.01 -12.35 11.61
N ARG A 231 -24.34 -12.38 11.50
CA ARG A 231 -25.19 -13.04 12.51
C ARG A 231 -25.07 -14.56 12.35
N VAL A 232 -24.68 -15.24 13.41
CA VAL A 232 -24.47 -16.69 13.46
C VAL A 232 -25.48 -17.35 14.39
N ALA A 233 -26.03 -18.50 13.99
CA ALA A 233 -26.81 -19.37 14.85
C ALA A 233 -26.03 -20.65 15.16
N PHE A 234 -25.82 -20.96 16.43
CA PHE A 234 -25.18 -22.19 16.89
C PHE A 234 -26.22 -23.24 17.15
N MET A 235 -26.51 -24.07 16.18
CA MET A 235 -27.49 -25.13 16.23
C MET A 235 -27.23 -26.22 15.20
N PRO A 236 -27.58 -27.50 15.48
CA PRO A 236 -27.58 -28.53 14.45
C PRO A 236 -28.71 -28.27 13.44
N TRP A 237 -28.43 -28.47 12.15
CA TRP A 237 -29.42 -28.27 11.12
C TRP A 237 -29.40 -29.42 10.09
N ASN A 238 -30.31 -30.36 10.28
CA ASN A 238 -30.53 -31.53 9.39
C ASN A 238 -29.26 -32.29 9.00
N GLY A 239 -28.20 -32.24 9.83
CA GLY A 239 -26.93 -32.90 9.57
C GLY A 239 -26.01 -32.18 8.53
N TYR A 240 -26.46 -31.07 7.91
CA TYR A 240 -25.67 -30.37 6.91
C TYR A 240 -24.52 -29.53 7.50
N ASN A 241 -24.48 -29.35 8.81
CA ASN A 241 -23.39 -28.71 9.53
C ASN A 241 -22.61 -29.68 10.43
N PHE A 242 -22.47 -30.94 9.97
CA PHE A 242 -21.70 -31.97 10.67
C PHE A 242 -20.21 -31.63 10.70
N GLU A 243 -19.56 -31.86 11.85
CA GLU A 243 -18.16 -31.48 12.14
C GLU A 243 -17.90 -29.98 11.93
N ASP A 244 -16.95 -29.64 11.06
CA ASP A 244 -16.54 -28.24 10.78
C ASP A 244 -17.31 -27.60 9.62
N SER A 245 -18.34 -28.27 9.08
CA SER A 245 -19.16 -27.72 8.01
C SER A 245 -20.10 -26.63 8.53
N MET A 246 -20.34 -25.64 7.69
CA MET A 246 -21.27 -24.54 7.99
C MET A 246 -22.19 -24.28 6.82
N LEU A 247 -23.41 -23.84 7.12
CA LEU A 247 -24.35 -23.34 6.13
C LEU A 247 -24.23 -21.82 6.03
N VAL A 248 -24.21 -21.33 4.80
CA VAL A 248 -24.12 -19.90 4.51
C VAL A 248 -25.42 -19.46 3.83
N SER A 249 -25.97 -18.34 4.26
CA SER A 249 -27.15 -17.76 3.65
C SER A 249 -26.81 -17.22 2.25
N GLU A 250 -27.74 -17.39 1.29
CA GLU A 250 -27.64 -16.81 -0.05
C GLU A 250 -27.47 -15.28 -0.04
N ARG A 251 -28.01 -14.63 0.99
CA ARG A 251 -27.85 -13.20 1.23
C ARG A 251 -26.40 -12.74 1.33
N VAL A 252 -25.50 -13.59 1.86
CA VAL A 252 -24.05 -13.28 1.94
C VAL A 252 -23.47 -13.09 0.55
N VAL A 253 -23.91 -13.89 -0.42
CA VAL A 253 -23.49 -13.76 -1.84
C VAL A 253 -24.15 -12.57 -2.51
N GLN A 254 -25.44 -12.34 -2.26
CA GLN A 254 -26.20 -11.22 -2.85
C GLN A 254 -25.67 -9.85 -2.38
N GLU A 255 -25.18 -9.75 -1.14
CA GLU A 255 -24.62 -8.53 -0.56
C GLU A 255 -23.11 -8.38 -0.80
N ASP A 256 -22.47 -9.29 -1.54
CA ASP A 256 -21.02 -9.29 -1.80
C ASP A 256 -20.15 -9.19 -0.55
N ARG A 257 -20.57 -9.85 0.56
CA ARG A 257 -19.93 -9.70 1.86
C ARG A 257 -18.46 -10.16 1.88
N PHE A 258 -18.15 -11.27 1.21
CA PHE A 258 -16.80 -11.85 1.13
C PHE A 258 -16.21 -11.75 -0.28
N THR A 259 -16.77 -10.93 -1.13
CA THR A 259 -16.25 -10.73 -2.49
C THR A 259 -14.89 -10.05 -2.43
N THR A 260 -13.93 -10.58 -3.16
CA THR A 260 -12.55 -10.11 -3.20
C THR A 260 -12.11 -9.81 -4.62
N ILE A 261 -11.15 -8.89 -4.77
CA ILE A 261 -10.53 -8.55 -6.05
C ILE A 261 -9.12 -9.14 -6.06
N HIS A 262 -8.81 -9.92 -7.09
CA HIS A 262 -7.47 -10.44 -7.33
C HIS A 262 -6.90 -9.84 -8.60
N ILE A 263 -5.66 -9.35 -8.54
CA ILE A 263 -4.94 -8.80 -9.68
C ILE A 263 -3.81 -9.77 -10.01
N GLN A 264 -3.90 -10.40 -11.19
CA GLN A 264 -2.89 -11.33 -11.68
C GLN A 264 -2.05 -10.65 -12.76
N GLU A 265 -0.76 -10.87 -12.71
CA GLU A 265 0.18 -10.42 -13.70
C GLU A 265 0.63 -11.62 -14.54
N LEU A 266 0.45 -11.51 -15.86
CA LEU A 266 0.89 -12.51 -16.83
C LEU A 266 1.94 -11.89 -17.74
N SER A 267 3.09 -12.53 -17.87
CA SER A 267 4.20 -12.01 -18.67
C SER A 267 4.50 -12.92 -19.86
N CYS A 268 4.83 -12.31 -21.00
CA CYS A 268 5.26 -12.99 -22.20
C CYS A 268 6.58 -12.37 -22.68
N VAL A 269 7.53 -13.22 -23.04
CA VAL A 269 8.85 -12.78 -23.54
C VAL A 269 9.06 -13.37 -24.92
N ALA A 270 9.39 -12.52 -25.90
CA ALA A 270 9.88 -12.96 -27.20
C ALA A 270 11.40 -13.14 -27.12
N ARG A 271 11.89 -14.33 -27.46
CA ARG A 271 13.30 -14.74 -27.37
C ARG A 271 13.88 -15.02 -28.75
N ASP A 272 15.17 -14.81 -28.88
CA ASP A 272 15.90 -15.26 -30.06
C ASP A 272 16.14 -16.77 -29.94
N THR A 273 15.64 -17.53 -30.90
CA THR A 273 15.87 -18.95 -30.98
C THR A 273 16.88 -19.28 -32.10
N LYS A 274 17.45 -20.50 -32.08
CA LYS A 274 18.39 -20.96 -33.14
C LYS A 274 17.75 -20.99 -34.53
N LEU A 275 16.43 -21.04 -34.62
CA LEU A 275 15.62 -21.12 -35.84
C LEU A 275 15.12 -19.76 -36.34
N GLY A 276 15.33 -18.72 -35.56
CA GLY A 276 14.85 -17.37 -35.80
C GLY A 276 14.33 -16.70 -34.51
N ALA A 277 14.07 -15.41 -34.55
CA ALA A 277 13.48 -14.68 -33.46
C ALA A 277 11.99 -15.03 -33.31
N GLU A 278 11.50 -15.13 -32.07
CA GLU A 278 10.06 -15.16 -31.80
C GLU A 278 9.48 -13.75 -32.05
N GLU A 279 8.30 -13.71 -32.65
CA GLU A 279 7.61 -12.44 -32.93
C GLU A 279 6.28 -12.38 -32.16
N ILE A 280 5.98 -11.16 -31.70
CA ILE A 280 4.65 -10.82 -31.14
C ILE A 280 3.83 -10.20 -32.27
N THR A 281 2.76 -10.87 -32.68
CA THR A 281 1.93 -10.49 -33.82
C THR A 281 0.48 -10.95 -33.63
N ALA A 282 -0.44 -10.26 -34.29
CA ALA A 282 -1.84 -10.68 -34.39
C ALA A 282 -2.05 -11.79 -35.43
N ASP A 283 -1.09 -11.98 -36.34
CA ASP A 283 -1.17 -13.03 -37.38
C ASP A 283 -0.73 -14.38 -36.82
N ILE A 284 -1.68 -15.09 -36.21
CA ILE A 284 -1.46 -16.38 -35.56
C ILE A 284 -2.08 -17.47 -36.43
N PRO A 285 -1.32 -18.50 -36.82
CA PRO A 285 -1.84 -19.60 -37.64
C PRO A 285 -2.89 -20.42 -36.89
N ASN A 286 -3.93 -20.84 -37.62
CA ASN A 286 -4.99 -21.72 -37.13
C ASN A 286 -5.85 -21.16 -35.98
N VAL A 287 -5.97 -19.85 -35.88
CA VAL A 287 -6.82 -19.16 -34.91
C VAL A 287 -7.93 -18.40 -35.65
N GLY A 288 -9.18 -18.57 -35.21
CA GLY A 288 -10.33 -17.88 -35.82
C GLY A 288 -10.35 -16.38 -35.51
N GLU A 289 -10.90 -15.58 -36.41
CA GLU A 289 -11.01 -14.12 -36.26
C GLU A 289 -11.71 -13.68 -34.97
N SER A 290 -12.68 -14.47 -34.48
CA SER A 290 -13.37 -14.19 -33.22
C SER A 290 -12.45 -14.22 -31.99
N ALA A 291 -11.40 -15.04 -32.00
CA ALA A 291 -10.42 -15.10 -30.93
C ALA A 291 -9.38 -13.98 -31.03
N LEU A 292 -9.19 -13.40 -32.21
CA LEU A 292 -8.29 -12.28 -32.47
C LEU A 292 -8.95 -10.91 -32.27
N SER A 293 -10.29 -10.86 -32.17
CA SER A 293 -11.04 -9.60 -32.08
C SER A 293 -10.70 -8.72 -30.87
N LYS A 294 -10.10 -9.30 -29.84
CA LYS A 294 -9.66 -8.60 -28.60
C LYS A 294 -8.22 -8.13 -28.68
N LEU A 295 -7.49 -8.46 -29.74
CA LEU A 295 -6.10 -8.05 -29.94
C LEU A 295 -6.05 -6.81 -30.85
N ASP A 296 -5.04 -5.99 -30.62
CA ASP A 296 -4.70 -4.89 -31.51
C ASP A 296 -3.83 -5.36 -32.72
N GLU A 297 -3.43 -4.45 -33.57
CA GLU A 297 -2.60 -4.74 -34.74
C GLU A 297 -1.23 -5.34 -34.36
N SER A 298 -0.73 -5.05 -33.14
CA SER A 298 0.52 -5.59 -32.62
C SER A 298 0.36 -6.97 -31.96
N GLY A 299 -0.85 -7.52 -31.93
CA GLY A 299 -1.12 -8.82 -31.29
C GLY A 299 -1.25 -8.77 -29.77
N ILE A 300 -1.50 -7.62 -29.19
CA ILE A 300 -1.64 -7.40 -27.76
C ILE A 300 -3.10 -7.07 -27.43
N VAL A 301 -3.62 -7.64 -26.35
CA VAL A 301 -4.98 -7.34 -25.88
C VAL A 301 -5.12 -5.86 -25.50
N TYR A 302 -6.25 -5.24 -25.81
CA TYR A 302 -6.52 -3.85 -25.43
C TYR A 302 -6.97 -3.73 -23.98
N ILE A 303 -6.66 -2.60 -23.34
CA ILE A 303 -7.08 -2.28 -21.97
C ILE A 303 -8.61 -2.17 -21.93
N GLY A 304 -9.25 -2.76 -20.91
CA GLY A 304 -10.69 -2.82 -20.75
C GLY A 304 -11.34 -4.05 -21.41
N ALA A 305 -10.58 -4.91 -22.08
CA ALA A 305 -11.11 -6.13 -22.66
C ALA A 305 -11.55 -7.13 -21.60
N GLU A 306 -12.75 -7.67 -21.72
CA GLU A 306 -13.20 -8.80 -20.93
C GLU A 306 -12.64 -10.10 -21.50
N VAL A 307 -11.87 -10.84 -20.70
CA VAL A 307 -11.21 -12.08 -21.10
C VAL A 307 -11.70 -13.26 -20.29
N LYS A 308 -11.75 -14.43 -20.94
CA LYS A 308 -12.14 -15.70 -20.33
C LYS A 308 -11.03 -16.72 -20.48
N GLY A 309 -11.09 -17.82 -19.74
CA GLY A 309 -10.13 -18.91 -19.85
C GLY A 309 -9.96 -19.39 -21.30
N GLY A 310 -8.73 -19.44 -21.77
CA GLY A 310 -8.37 -19.83 -23.14
C GLY A 310 -8.25 -18.67 -24.14
N ASP A 311 -8.74 -17.46 -23.82
CA ASP A 311 -8.57 -16.27 -24.67
C ASP A 311 -7.08 -15.90 -24.80
N ILE A 312 -6.70 -15.38 -25.96
CA ILE A 312 -5.34 -14.93 -26.22
C ILE A 312 -5.15 -13.52 -25.63
N LEU A 313 -4.11 -13.37 -24.84
CA LEU A 313 -3.70 -12.06 -24.29
C LEU A 313 -2.60 -11.41 -25.13
N VAL A 314 -1.64 -12.22 -25.57
CA VAL A 314 -0.54 -11.80 -26.41
C VAL A 314 -0.33 -12.87 -27.47
N GLY A 315 -0.47 -12.47 -28.72
CA GLY A 315 -0.16 -13.32 -29.87
C GLY A 315 1.34 -13.44 -30.03
N LYS A 316 1.86 -14.65 -29.94
CA LYS A 316 3.28 -14.94 -30.16
C LYS A 316 3.44 -16.15 -31.08
N VAL A 317 4.32 -16.01 -32.03
CA VAL A 317 4.67 -17.10 -32.96
C VAL A 317 6.14 -17.45 -32.83
N THR A 318 6.44 -18.73 -32.87
CA THR A 318 7.80 -19.27 -32.79
C THR A 318 8.14 -19.95 -34.11
N PRO A 319 9.28 -19.70 -34.77
CA PRO A 319 9.69 -20.38 -35.97
C PRO A 319 9.84 -21.87 -35.76
N LYS A 320 9.29 -22.69 -36.69
CA LYS A 320 9.42 -24.17 -36.70
C LYS A 320 10.64 -24.58 -37.52
N GLY A 321 11.39 -25.57 -37.02
CA GLY A 321 12.38 -26.26 -37.83
C GLY A 321 11.74 -27.34 -38.74
N GLU A 322 12.38 -27.64 -39.87
CA GLU A 322 11.89 -28.64 -40.84
C GLU A 322 11.62 -30.02 -40.23
N THR A 323 12.29 -30.38 -39.12
CA THR A 323 12.11 -31.64 -38.41
C THR A 323 10.86 -31.72 -37.54
N GLN A 324 10.21 -30.62 -37.28
CA GLN A 324 9.02 -30.53 -36.42
C GLN A 324 7.69 -30.46 -37.18
N LEU A 325 7.74 -30.49 -38.52
CA LEU A 325 6.54 -30.52 -39.35
C LEU A 325 5.87 -31.90 -39.26
N THR A 326 4.56 -31.91 -39.00
CA THR A 326 3.77 -33.13 -39.10
C THR A 326 3.75 -33.68 -40.55
N PRO A 327 3.53 -34.97 -40.79
CA PRO A 327 3.40 -35.52 -42.15
C PRO A 327 2.34 -34.81 -42.99
N GLU A 328 1.25 -34.36 -42.36
CA GLU A 328 0.14 -33.61 -42.98
C GLU A 328 0.57 -32.20 -43.37
N GLU A 329 1.32 -31.49 -42.53
CA GLU A 329 1.87 -30.17 -42.83
C GLU A 329 2.91 -30.26 -43.95
N LYS A 330 3.73 -31.31 -44.00
CA LYS A 330 4.68 -31.55 -45.10
C LYS A 330 3.95 -31.76 -46.42
N LEU A 331 2.83 -32.47 -46.39
CA LEU A 331 2.00 -32.74 -47.59
C LEU A 331 1.28 -31.46 -48.05
N LEU A 332 0.76 -30.65 -47.12
CA LEU A 332 0.15 -29.35 -47.41
C LEU A 332 1.18 -28.37 -48.00
N ARG A 333 2.41 -28.37 -47.49
CA ARG A 333 3.50 -27.53 -48.01
C ARG A 333 3.89 -27.98 -49.46
N ALA A 334 3.86 -29.27 -49.72
CA ALA A 334 4.13 -29.80 -51.08
C ALA A 334 3.02 -29.44 -52.09
N ILE A 335 1.77 -29.34 -51.65
CA ILE A 335 0.59 -29.09 -52.52
C ILE A 335 0.36 -27.58 -52.70
N PHE A 336 0.46 -26.81 -51.64
CA PHE A 336 0.12 -25.37 -51.62
C PHE A 336 1.31 -24.42 -51.63
N GLY A 337 2.54 -24.93 -51.73
CA GLY A 337 3.76 -24.14 -51.66
C GLY A 337 4.07 -23.57 -50.28
N GLU A 338 4.93 -22.54 -50.19
CA GLU A 338 5.46 -21.96 -48.94
C GLU A 338 4.41 -21.33 -48.02
N LYS A 339 3.12 -21.40 -48.35
CA LYS A 339 2.05 -20.83 -47.51
C LYS A 339 1.61 -21.68 -46.32
N ALA A 340 2.16 -22.87 -46.11
CA ALA A 340 1.98 -23.59 -44.84
C ALA A 340 2.86 -22.92 -43.78
N SER A 341 2.27 -22.42 -42.71
CA SER A 341 2.91 -21.59 -41.70
C SER A 341 4.18 -22.25 -41.14
N ASP A 342 5.33 -21.61 -41.39
CA ASP A 342 6.63 -22.02 -40.83
C ASP A 342 6.74 -21.68 -39.34
N VAL A 343 5.66 -21.26 -38.72
CA VAL A 343 5.60 -20.78 -37.33
C VAL A 343 4.60 -21.63 -36.51
N LYS A 344 4.90 -21.78 -35.23
CA LYS A 344 4.03 -22.40 -34.23
C LYS A 344 3.44 -21.34 -33.33
N ASP A 345 2.13 -21.48 -33.03
CA ASP A 345 1.47 -20.69 -32.01
C ASP A 345 2.06 -20.98 -30.61
N SER A 346 2.65 -19.95 -30.01
CA SER A 346 3.15 -19.96 -28.64
C SER A 346 2.56 -18.78 -27.83
N SER A 347 1.37 -18.35 -28.21
CA SER A 347 0.67 -17.20 -27.63
C SER A 347 0.40 -17.38 -26.14
N LEU A 348 0.46 -16.27 -25.40
CA LEU A 348 0.05 -16.23 -24.00
C LEU A 348 -1.48 -16.24 -23.93
N ARG A 349 -2.02 -17.23 -23.22
CA ARG A 349 -3.47 -17.38 -23.03
C ARG A 349 -3.85 -17.23 -21.57
N VAL A 350 -5.10 -16.83 -21.35
CA VAL A 350 -5.68 -16.79 -20.01
C VAL A 350 -5.76 -18.22 -19.45
N PRO A 351 -5.31 -18.46 -18.21
CA PRO A 351 -5.44 -19.76 -17.55
C PRO A 351 -6.90 -20.22 -17.47
N ASN A 352 -7.12 -21.52 -17.60
CA ASN A 352 -8.46 -22.10 -17.51
C ASN A 352 -9.10 -21.81 -16.14
N GLY A 353 -10.41 -21.52 -16.15
CA GLY A 353 -11.15 -21.18 -14.92
C GLY A 353 -10.97 -19.75 -14.43
N THR A 354 -10.19 -18.93 -15.14
CA THR A 354 -10.03 -17.52 -14.83
C THR A 354 -10.80 -16.67 -15.84
N SER A 355 -11.50 -15.64 -15.34
CA SER A 355 -12.12 -14.62 -16.17
C SER A 355 -11.93 -13.27 -15.51
N GLY A 356 -11.86 -12.19 -16.28
CA GLY A 356 -11.66 -10.87 -15.72
C GLY A 356 -11.51 -9.82 -16.81
N THR A 357 -11.19 -8.59 -16.38
CA THR A 357 -10.98 -7.44 -17.26
C THR A 357 -9.50 -7.06 -17.25
N VAL A 358 -8.96 -6.73 -18.40
CA VAL A 358 -7.57 -6.25 -18.52
C VAL A 358 -7.53 -4.80 -18.03
N ILE A 359 -6.77 -4.53 -16.96
CA ILE A 359 -6.67 -3.20 -16.36
C ILE A 359 -5.46 -2.42 -16.82
N ASP A 360 -4.34 -3.11 -17.14
CA ASP A 360 -3.11 -2.48 -17.59
C ASP A 360 -2.34 -3.38 -18.55
N VAL A 361 -1.58 -2.77 -19.45
CA VAL A 361 -0.70 -3.42 -20.42
C VAL A 361 0.60 -2.65 -20.49
N GLN A 362 1.72 -3.33 -20.22
CA GLN A 362 3.05 -2.74 -20.28
C GLN A 362 3.89 -3.47 -21.33
N VAL A 363 4.53 -2.71 -22.22
CA VAL A 363 5.37 -3.23 -23.30
C VAL A 363 6.79 -2.71 -23.12
N PHE A 364 7.74 -3.64 -23.01
CA PHE A 364 9.16 -3.32 -22.89
C PHE A 364 9.92 -3.84 -24.10
N THR A 365 10.78 -3.03 -24.68
CA THR A 365 11.66 -3.39 -25.80
C THR A 365 13.11 -3.37 -25.37
N ARG A 366 13.93 -4.27 -25.93
CA ARG A 366 15.40 -4.26 -25.72
C ARG A 366 16.02 -3.01 -26.36
N ASP A 367 17.12 -2.55 -25.77
CA ASP A 367 17.92 -1.50 -26.38
C ASP A 367 18.42 -1.94 -27.78
N GLY A 368 18.26 -1.05 -28.77
CA GLY A 368 18.65 -1.30 -30.15
C GLY A 368 17.60 -1.97 -31.05
N VAL A 369 16.43 -2.32 -30.51
CA VAL A 369 15.28 -2.79 -31.28
C VAL A 369 14.31 -1.64 -31.52
N GLU A 370 13.83 -1.48 -32.76
CA GLU A 370 12.81 -0.47 -33.07
C GLU A 370 11.51 -0.78 -32.30
N LYS A 371 10.98 0.25 -31.62
CA LYS A 371 9.72 0.12 -30.88
C LYS A 371 8.56 0.11 -31.87
N ASP A 372 7.62 -0.79 -31.63
CA ASP A 372 6.36 -0.88 -32.35
C ASP A 372 5.52 0.40 -32.16
N LYS A 373 4.59 0.66 -33.08
CA LYS A 373 3.66 1.79 -32.99
C LYS A 373 2.91 1.79 -31.66
N ARG A 374 2.44 0.62 -31.22
CA ARG A 374 1.68 0.46 -29.98
C ARG A 374 2.53 0.75 -28.74
N ALA A 375 3.77 0.29 -28.71
CA ALA A 375 4.70 0.61 -27.63
C ALA A 375 4.91 2.12 -27.48
N LYS A 376 5.09 2.82 -28.62
CA LYS A 376 5.24 4.29 -28.65
C LYS A 376 3.97 4.99 -28.16
N GLU A 377 2.79 4.56 -28.58
CA GLU A 377 1.50 5.11 -28.13
C GLU A 377 1.30 4.96 -26.62
N ILE A 378 1.59 3.79 -26.07
CA ILE A 378 1.49 3.51 -24.62
C ILE A 378 2.48 4.40 -23.86
N GLU A 379 3.74 4.48 -24.30
CA GLU A 379 4.74 5.35 -23.68
C GLU A 379 4.33 6.83 -23.71
N GLU A 380 3.84 7.31 -24.86
CA GLU A 380 3.39 8.70 -25.01
C GLU A 380 2.18 9.00 -24.11
N MET A 381 1.24 8.05 -23.99
CA MET A 381 0.08 8.19 -23.12
C MET A 381 0.51 8.26 -21.65
N GLN A 382 1.34 7.32 -21.19
CA GLN A 382 1.86 7.30 -19.82
C GLN A 382 2.71 8.55 -19.50
N LEU A 383 3.53 9.01 -20.44
CA LEU A 383 4.29 10.25 -20.26
C LEU A 383 3.40 11.49 -20.19
N ARG A 384 2.31 11.52 -20.96
CA ARG A 384 1.33 12.63 -20.93
C ARG A 384 0.60 12.68 -19.61
N GLU A 385 0.15 11.53 -19.12
CA GLU A 385 -0.51 11.42 -17.80
C GLU A 385 0.45 11.81 -16.68
N ALA A 386 1.67 11.26 -16.66
CA ALA A 386 2.68 11.59 -15.67
C ALA A 386 3.05 13.08 -15.65
N LYS A 387 3.13 13.72 -16.82
CA LYS A 387 3.36 15.17 -16.93
C LYS A 387 2.19 15.96 -16.38
N LYS A 388 0.96 15.55 -16.68
CA LYS A 388 -0.25 16.21 -16.20
C LYS A 388 -0.33 16.14 -14.68
N ASP A 389 -0.14 14.97 -14.09
CA ASP A 389 -0.18 14.78 -12.64
C ASP A 389 0.86 15.62 -11.91
N LEU A 390 2.10 15.61 -12.40
CA LEU A 390 3.17 16.42 -11.81
C LEU A 390 2.94 17.93 -11.98
N ALA A 391 2.38 18.36 -13.12
CA ALA A 391 2.05 19.77 -13.34
C ALA A 391 0.96 20.25 -12.38
N GLU A 392 -0.07 19.42 -12.14
CA GLU A 392 -1.12 19.70 -11.15
C GLU A 392 -0.57 19.75 -9.71
N GLU A 393 0.34 18.83 -9.35
CA GLU A 393 1.06 18.88 -8.06
C GLU A 393 1.82 20.20 -7.89
N LEU A 394 2.57 20.61 -8.90
CA LEU A 394 3.33 21.85 -8.87
C LEU A 394 2.42 23.07 -8.74
N GLU A 395 1.32 23.12 -9.51
CA GLU A 395 0.35 24.23 -9.45
C GLU A 395 -0.25 24.39 -8.05
N ILE A 396 -0.59 23.26 -7.38
CA ILE A 396 -1.12 23.27 -6.01
C ILE A 396 -0.08 23.83 -5.03
N LEU A 397 1.17 23.36 -5.11
CA LEU A 397 2.26 23.82 -4.24
C LEU A 397 2.60 25.30 -4.49
N GLU A 398 2.68 25.73 -5.74
CA GLU A 398 2.89 27.14 -6.10
C GLU A 398 1.74 28.02 -5.62
N ALA A 399 0.49 27.58 -5.76
CA ALA A 399 -0.67 28.33 -5.26
C ALA A 399 -0.61 28.55 -3.73
N GLY A 400 -0.20 27.55 -2.96
CA GLY A 400 0.01 27.65 -1.51
C GLY A 400 1.14 28.61 -1.16
N LEU A 401 2.29 28.47 -1.83
CA LEU A 401 3.44 29.33 -1.64
C LEU A 401 3.09 30.81 -1.95
N PHE A 402 2.46 31.07 -3.08
CA PHE A 402 2.06 32.45 -3.46
C PHE A 402 0.99 33.02 -2.54
N THR A 403 0.13 32.21 -1.94
CA THR A 403 -0.80 32.68 -0.91
C THR A 403 -0.03 33.17 0.32
N ARG A 404 0.99 32.46 0.76
CA ARG A 404 1.86 32.89 1.85
C ARG A 404 2.67 34.14 1.50
N VAL A 405 3.24 34.20 0.30
CA VAL A 405 3.95 35.40 -0.20
C VAL A 405 3.02 36.60 -0.18
N ARG A 406 1.78 36.46 -0.65
CA ARG A 406 0.77 37.53 -0.62
C ARG A 406 0.52 38.00 0.82
N ASN A 407 0.27 37.12 1.76
CA ASN A 407 0.04 37.46 3.16
C ASN A 407 1.24 38.20 3.76
N LEU A 408 2.47 37.68 3.51
CA LEU A 408 3.70 38.31 3.99
C LEU A 408 3.90 39.72 3.43
N LEU A 409 3.60 39.96 2.15
CA LEU A 409 3.69 41.29 1.51
C LEU A 409 2.67 42.25 2.07
N ILE A 410 1.42 41.81 2.31
CA ILE A 410 0.38 42.64 2.94
C ILE A 410 0.77 43.02 4.38
N GLU A 411 1.27 42.09 5.17
CA GLU A 411 1.82 42.32 6.51
C GLU A 411 3.07 43.22 6.50
N GLY A 412 3.84 43.19 5.40
CA GLY A 412 4.98 44.06 5.14
C GLY A 412 4.61 45.46 4.68
N GLY A 413 3.30 45.80 4.57
CA GLY A 413 2.80 47.13 4.24
C GLY A 413 2.51 47.36 2.74
N VAL A 414 2.61 46.35 1.91
CA VAL A 414 2.24 46.43 0.50
C VAL A 414 0.72 46.41 0.35
N LYS A 415 0.16 47.38 -0.36
CA LYS A 415 -1.29 47.44 -0.57
C LYS A 415 -1.77 46.31 -1.45
N GLU A 416 -2.84 45.63 -1.08
CA GLU A 416 -3.43 44.52 -1.79
C GLU A 416 -3.73 44.88 -3.26
N SER A 417 -4.22 46.08 -3.54
CA SER A 417 -4.49 46.59 -4.88
C SER A 417 -3.23 46.71 -5.78
N ALA A 418 -2.05 46.74 -5.19
CA ALA A 418 -0.79 46.78 -5.96
C ALA A 418 -0.33 45.39 -6.40
N LEU A 419 -0.88 44.32 -5.80
CA LEU A 419 -0.62 42.94 -6.15
C LEU A 419 -1.59 42.40 -7.22
N ASP A 420 -2.77 43.03 -7.34
CA ASP A 420 -3.76 42.62 -8.34
C ASP A 420 -3.30 43.02 -9.75
N GLY A 421 -3.30 41.99 -10.65
CA GLY A 421 -2.89 42.18 -12.07
C GLY A 421 -1.37 42.08 -12.31
N VAL A 422 -0.57 41.87 -11.29
CA VAL A 422 0.87 41.61 -11.42
C VAL A 422 1.12 40.08 -11.46
N ALA A 423 2.02 39.64 -12.34
CA ALA A 423 2.41 38.22 -12.39
C ALA A 423 2.97 37.78 -11.04
N ARG A 424 2.52 36.61 -10.54
CA ARG A 424 2.86 36.10 -9.20
C ARG A 424 4.37 35.98 -8.96
N GLU A 425 5.13 35.66 -10.00
CA GLU A 425 6.60 35.55 -9.93
C GLU A 425 7.26 36.90 -9.54
N LYS A 426 6.69 38.03 -9.96
CA LYS A 426 7.21 39.36 -9.58
C LYS A 426 6.93 39.75 -8.12
N TRP A 427 6.09 39.00 -7.42
CA TRP A 427 5.89 39.22 -5.98
C TRP A 427 7.13 38.81 -5.17
N LEU A 428 7.88 37.83 -5.66
CA LEU A 428 9.12 37.34 -5.03
C LEU A 428 10.30 38.32 -5.19
N GLU A 429 10.22 39.25 -6.16
CA GLU A 429 11.25 40.26 -6.41
C GLU A 429 11.03 41.58 -5.60
N GLN A 430 9.96 41.65 -4.80
CA GLN A 430 9.68 42.84 -4.00
C GLN A 430 10.61 42.92 -2.80
N THR A 431 10.93 44.16 -2.39
CA THR A 431 11.75 44.43 -1.21
C THR A 431 10.87 44.99 -0.08
N LEU A 432 11.02 44.41 1.10
CA LEU A 432 10.33 44.84 2.33
C LEU A 432 11.27 45.63 3.23
N GLU A 433 10.73 46.60 4.00
CA GLU A 433 11.51 47.41 4.94
C GLU A 433 11.92 46.61 6.20
N ASP A 434 11.15 45.59 6.54
CA ASP A 434 11.41 44.71 7.69
C ASP A 434 12.37 43.58 7.29
N GLU A 435 13.58 43.58 7.85
CA GLU A 435 14.65 42.61 7.56
C GLU A 435 14.24 41.16 7.85
N ALA A 436 13.42 40.92 8.89
CA ALA A 436 12.94 39.56 9.22
C ALA A 436 11.96 39.06 8.16
N LYS A 437 11.07 39.91 7.67
CA LYS A 437 10.12 39.54 6.60
C LYS A 437 10.80 39.43 5.24
N GLN A 438 11.82 40.25 5.00
CA GLN A 438 12.65 40.14 3.80
C GLN A 438 13.36 38.79 3.74
N ASN A 439 13.97 38.33 4.84
CA ASN A 439 14.60 37.02 4.92
C ASN A 439 13.59 35.87 4.68
N GLN A 440 12.35 36.00 5.19
CA GLN A 440 11.29 35.01 4.91
C GLN A 440 10.87 35.01 3.44
N LEU A 441 10.80 36.18 2.81
CA LEU A 441 10.50 36.29 1.37
C LEU A 441 11.58 35.63 0.52
N GLU A 442 12.85 35.83 0.87
CA GLU A 442 13.98 35.21 0.19
C GLU A 442 13.96 33.68 0.35
N GLN A 443 13.64 33.16 1.54
CA GLN A 443 13.46 31.71 1.76
C GLN A 443 12.32 31.13 0.91
N LEU A 444 11.19 31.84 0.79
CA LEU A 444 10.08 31.42 -0.07
C LEU A 444 10.45 31.48 -1.56
N ALA A 445 11.29 32.43 -1.97
CA ALA A 445 11.82 32.49 -3.35
C ALA A 445 12.77 31.34 -3.63
N GLU A 446 13.68 31.01 -2.73
CA GLU A 446 14.55 29.84 -2.85
C GLU A 446 13.72 28.53 -2.94
N GLN A 447 12.71 28.40 -2.09
CA GLN A 447 11.83 27.22 -2.13
C GLN A 447 11.06 27.11 -3.46
N HIS A 448 10.59 28.21 -4.02
CA HIS A 448 9.94 28.20 -5.33
C HIS A 448 10.89 27.67 -6.43
N GLU A 449 12.16 28.07 -6.40
CA GLU A 449 13.17 27.59 -7.34
C GLU A 449 13.48 26.09 -7.10
N GLU A 450 13.56 25.67 -5.83
CA GLU A 450 13.75 24.25 -5.47
C GLU A 450 12.58 23.37 -5.91
N LEU A 451 11.35 23.81 -5.73
CA LEU A 451 10.14 23.10 -6.18
C LEU A 451 10.15 22.86 -7.70
N ARG A 452 10.56 23.86 -8.48
CA ARG A 452 10.68 23.71 -9.95
C ARG A 452 11.80 22.73 -10.33
N LYS A 453 12.95 22.80 -9.68
CA LYS A 453 14.05 21.84 -9.90
C LYS A 453 13.65 20.41 -9.51
N GLU A 454 12.92 20.25 -8.38
CA GLU A 454 12.41 18.96 -7.95
C GLU A 454 11.37 18.40 -8.92
N PHE A 455 10.49 19.25 -9.45
CA PHE A 455 9.54 18.87 -10.50
C PHE A 455 10.24 18.33 -11.75
N GLU A 456 11.24 19.04 -12.28
CA GLU A 456 12.01 18.59 -13.43
C GLU A 456 12.70 17.26 -13.16
N ARG A 457 13.30 17.11 -11.98
CA ARG A 457 13.94 15.86 -11.55
C ARG A 457 12.95 14.70 -11.44
N LYS A 458 11.80 14.92 -10.81
CA LYS A 458 10.72 13.91 -10.72
C LYS A 458 10.20 13.51 -12.10
N LEU A 459 10.05 14.47 -13.00
CA LEU A 459 9.63 14.24 -14.38
C LEU A 459 10.66 13.37 -15.12
N GLU A 460 11.95 13.68 -14.98
CA GLU A 460 13.02 12.90 -15.58
C GLU A 460 13.09 11.48 -15.05
N ILE A 461 12.97 11.30 -13.74
CA ILE A 461 12.92 9.97 -13.11
C ILE A 461 11.71 9.17 -13.62
N LYS A 462 10.49 9.75 -13.63
CA LYS A 462 9.30 9.09 -14.17
C LYS A 462 9.45 8.76 -15.65
N ARG A 463 10.03 9.67 -16.43
CA ARG A 463 10.32 9.44 -17.85
C ARG A 463 11.27 8.25 -18.05
N ASN A 464 12.36 8.20 -17.30
CA ASN A 464 13.31 7.11 -17.39
C ASN A 464 12.68 5.77 -16.96
N LYS A 465 11.85 5.77 -15.92
CA LYS A 465 11.08 4.60 -15.48
C LYS A 465 10.14 4.08 -16.57
N ILE A 466 9.44 4.95 -17.26
CA ILE A 466 8.52 4.58 -18.36
C ILE A 466 9.30 4.04 -19.56
N ILE A 467 10.43 4.65 -19.91
CA ILE A 467 11.21 4.28 -21.10
C ILE A 467 12.04 3.02 -20.87
N GLN A 468 12.68 2.88 -19.71
CA GLN A 468 13.62 1.79 -19.40
C GLN A 468 12.97 0.63 -18.64
N GLY A 469 11.81 0.86 -17.99
CA GLY A 469 11.18 -0.09 -17.08
C GLY A 469 11.89 -0.14 -15.71
N ASP A 470 11.19 -0.65 -14.70
CA ASP A 470 11.80 -0.99 -13.42
C ASP A 470 12.62 -2.28 -13.63
N ASP A 471 13.93 -2.27 -13.45
CA ASP A 471 14.92 -3.37 -13.36
C ASP A 471 14.52 -4.78 -13.89
N LEU A 472 13.60 -4.85 -14.83
CA LEU A 472 13.14 -6.08 -15.45
C LEU A 472 14.07 -6.43 -16.61
N ALA A 473 14.42 -7.70 -16.68
CA ALA A 473 15.18 -8.23 -17.80
C ALA A 473 14.55 -7.77 -19.13
N PRO A 474 15.35 -7.25 -20.10
CA PRO A 474 14.83 -6.75 -21.35
C PRO A 474 13.98 -7.81 -22.07
N GLY A 475 12.80 -7.42 -22.53
CA GLY A 475 11.89 -8.28 -23.29
C GLY A 475 10.72 -8.87 -22.50
N VAL A 476 10.38 -8.35 -21.32
CA VAL A 476 9.21 -8.80 -20.55
C VAL A 476 8.01 -7.93 -20.87
N LEU A 477 6.95 -8.56 -21.36
CA LEU A 477 5.63 -7.96 -21.52
C LEU A 477 4.80 -8.27 -20.28
N LYS A 478 4.33 -7.24 -19.58
CA LYS A 478 3.43 -7.39 -18.45
C LYS A 478 2.00 -7.14 -18.88
N VAL A 479 1.15 -8.15 -18.83
CA VAL A 479 -0.30 -7.99 -18.92
C VAL A 479 -0.86 -8.16 -17.52
N VAL A 480 -1.41 -7.08 -16.97
CA VAL A 480 -1.99 -7.08 -15.63
C VAL A 480 -3.49 -7.30 -15.76
N LYS A 481 -4.02 -8.18 -14.94
CA LYS A 481 -5.40 -8.61 -14.97
C LYS A 481 -6.17 -8.10 -13.76
#